data_2433455f4932b3cfc8ea37f9db2ec559
#
_entry.id   2433455f4932b3cfc8ea37f9db2ec559
#
_cell.length_a   1.000
_cell.length_b   1.000
_cell.length_c   1.000
_cell.angle_alpha   90.00
_cell.angle_beta   90.00
_cell.angle_gamma   90.00
#
_symmetry.space_group_name_H-M   'P 1'
#
loop_
_entity.id
_entity.type
_entity.pdbx_description
1 polymer ?
#
loop_
_entity_poly.entity_id
_entity_poly.type
_entity_poly.pdbx_seq_one_letter_code
_entity_poly.pdbx_strand_id
1 'polypeptide(L)'
;MPARNADSTSSNTAEREEYRPPFGAPYIWVFVAIDGEQQNAVYRLAQYETVIGRGDGAQIELNDEQVSKRHCVIRIEGPVCTIQELGSLNGTRVNGRKMRDDTALRLRHLDEIQIGGTRLFVLHGAFKRHTPQ
;
A
#
# COMPACT_ATOMS: atom_id res chain seq x y z
N MET A 1 -2.65 -14.00 -16.36
CA MET A 1 -2.25 -13.16 -16.36
C MET A 1 -1.94 -12.86 -16.10
N PRO A 2 -2.06 -13.54 -15.91
CA PRO A 2 -1.56 -12.90 -15.79
C PRO A 2 -1.12 -12.82 -15.50
N ALA A 3 -1.42 -13.33 -15.15
CA ALA A 3 -0.85 -12.69 -15.16
C ALA A 3 -0.31 -12.63 -15.08
N ARG A 4 -0.53 -13.07 -15.01
CA ARG A 4 -0.04 -12.48 -15.32
C ARG A 4 0.62 -12.27 -15.13
N ASN A 5 0.43 -13.09 -14.92
CA ASN A 5 1.10 -12.51 -15.20
C ASN A 5 1.68 -12.38 -15.25
N ALA A 6 1.64 -12.91 -15.19
CA ALA A 6 2.19 -12.28 -15.48
C ALA A 6 2.48 -12.05 -15.85
N ASP A 7 2.38 -12.36 -15.84
CA ASP A 7 2.81 -11.63 -16.39
C ASP A 7 3.06 -11.25 -16.58
N SER A 8 2.94 -11.49 -16.52
CA SER A 8 3.27 -10.59 -16.89
C SER A 8 3.59 -10.18 -17.20
N THR A 9 3.59 -10.31 -17.21
CA THR A 9 4.02 -9.51 -17.61
C THR A 9 4.29 -8.82 -18.09
N SER A 10 4.48 -8.96 -18.23
CA SER A 10 4.81 -8.06 -18.76
C SER A 10 4.86 -7.25 -19.10
N SER A 11 4.97 -7.07 -19.09
CA SER A 11 5.34 -6.05 -19.29
C SER A 11 5.04 -4.74 -19.78
N ASN A 12 4.27 -3.99 -19.78
CA ASN A 12 4.05 -2.66 -20.25
C ASN A 12 4.09 -1.71 -19.09
N THR A 13 5.18 -0.95 -19.01
CA THR A 13 5.43 -0.15 -17.82
C THR A 13 4.48 1.02 -17.70
N ALA A 14 4.03 1.60 -18.82
CA ALA A 14 3.12 2.74 -18.74
C ALA A 14 1.81 2.38 -18.06
N GLU A 15 1.39 1.16 -18.23
CA GLU A 15 0.14 0.72 -17.62
C GLU A 15 0.30 0.43 -16.14
N ARG A 16 1.53 0.32 -15.67
CA ARG A 16 1.75 0.06 -14.26
C ARG A 16 1.76 1.31 -13.40
N GLU A 17 1.78 2.46 -14.02
CA GLU A 17 1.78 3.70 -13.26
C GLU A 17 0.47 3.90 -12.52
N GLU A 18 -0.58 3.34 -13.04
CA GLU A 18 -1.89 3.43 -12.41
C GLU A 18 -2.53 2.06 -12.49
N TYR A 19 -2.81 1.50 -11.33
CA TYR A 19 -3.40 0.19 -11.28
C TYR A 19 -4.83 0.23 -11.82
N ARG A 20 -5.12 -0.69 -12.72
CA ARG A 20 -6.45 -0.85 -13.28
C ARG A 20 -6.86 -2.29 -13.09
N PRO A 21 -7.84 -2.56 -12.25
CA PRO A 21 -8.27 -3.94 -12.04
C PRO A 21 -8.88 -4.50 -13.31
N PRO A 22 -8.78 -5.81 -13.49
CA PRO A 22 -9.44 -6.43 -14.62
C PRO A 22 -10.94 -6.18 -14.56
N PHE A 23 -11.54 -6.16 -15.72
CA PHE A 23 -12.98 -5.97 -15.79
C PHE A 23 -13.70 -7.05 -14.99
N GLY A 24 -14.64 -6.64 -14.18
CA GLY A 24 -15.46 -7.57 -13.42
C GLY A 24 -14.84 -8.07 -12.12
N ALA A 25 -13.57 -7.72 -11.86
CA ALA A 25 -12.90 -8.19 -10.65
C ALA A 25 -12.00 -7.10 -10.07
N PRO A 26 -12.56 -5.97 -9.70
CA PRO A 26 -11.73 -4.91 -9.13
C PRO A 26 -11.22 -5.32 -7.77
N TYR A 27 -9.90 -5.26 -7.62
CA TYR A 27 -9.26 -5.46 -6.33
C TYR A 27 -9.06 -4.10 -5.71
N ILE A 28 -9.52 -3.96 -4.48
CA ILE A 28 -9.45 -2.69 -3.77
C ILE A 28 -8.54 -2.85 -2.59
N TRP A 29 -7.55 -1.99 -2.49
CA TRP A 29 -6.68 -1.90 -1.34
C TRP A 29 -6.91 -0.56 -0.66
N VAL A 30 -7.20 -0.62 0.62
CA VAL A 30 -7.49 0.57 1.42
C VAL A 30 -6.69 0.48 2.70
N PHE A 31 -6.05 1.57 3.07
CA PHE A 31 -5.39 1.68 4.36
C PHE A 31 -6.20 2.64 5.22
N VAL A 32 -6.42 2.24 6.47
CA VAL A 32 -7.17 3.06 7.41
C VAL A 32 -6.26 3.38 8.58
N ALA A 33 -6.09 4.68 8.85
CA ALA A 33 -5.30 5.11 9.99
C ALA A 33 -6.14 4.95 11.25
N ILE A 34 -5.64 4.15 12.20
CA ILE A 34 -6.39 3.86 13.41
C ILE A 34 -5.89 4.67 14.60
N ASP A 35 -4.74 5.31 14.48
CA ASP A 35 -4.29 6.27 15.49
C ASP A 35 -3.29 7.23 14.86
N GLY A 36 -2.73 8.13 15.68
CA GLY A 36 -1.86 9.16 15.20
C GLY A 36 -2.65 10.39 14.75
N GLU A 37 -1.95 11.36 14.16
CA GLU A 37 -2.60 12.60 13.73
C GLU A 37 -3.58 12.37 12.60
N GLN A 38 -3.37 11.33 11.81
CA GLN A 38 -4.25 11.01 10.69
C GLN A 38 -5.33 10.03 11.08
N GLN A 39 -5.60 9.87 12.39
CA GLN A 39 -6.62 8.93 12.85
C GLN A 39 -7.94 9.13 12.07
N ASN A 40 -8.50 8.03 11.62
CA ASN A 40 -9.73 7.96 10.83
C ASN A 40 -9.54 8.30 9.35
N ALA A 41 -8.33 8.62 8.91
CA ALA A 41 -8.09 8.83 7.49
C ALA A 41 -8.16 7.50 6.75
N VAL A 42 -8.72 7.55 5.56
CA VAL A 42 -8.88 6.38 4.70
C VAL A 42 -8.15 6.66 3.41
N TYR A 43 -7.23 5.78 3.06
CA TYR A 43 -6.42 5.95 1.86
C TYR A 43 -6.73 4.81 0.90
N ARG A 44 -7.36 5.12 -0.19
CA ARG A 44 -7.56 4.14 -1.25
C ARG A 44 -6.34 4.16 -2.15
N LEU A 45 -5.72 3.02 -2.32
CA LEU A 45 -4.51 2.92 -3.12
C LEU A 45 -4.91 2.57 -4.55
N ALA A 46 -4.83 3.56 -5.42
CA ALA A 46 -5.30 3.41 -6.80
C ALA A 46 -4.17 3.36 -7.80
N GLN A 47 -2.92 3.54 -7.33
CA GLN A 47 -1.78 3.59 -8.22
C GLN A 47 -0.90 2.39 -7.99
N TYR A 48 -0.11 2.07 -9.01
CA TYR A 48 0.85 0.98 -8.90
C TYR A 48 1.81 1.19 -7.73
N GLU A 49 2.20 2.41 -7.49
CA GLU A 49 3.21 2.71 -6.47
C GLU A 49 2.75 3.89 -5.63
N THR A 50 2.81 3.74 -4.32
CA THR A 50 2.44 4.78 -3.37
C THR A 50 3.53 4.92 -2.33
N VAL A 51 4.11 6.09 -2.22
CA VAL A 51 5.12 6.37 -1.19
C VAL A 51 4.41 6.91 0.03
N ILE A 52 4.77 6.36 1.19
CA ILE A 52 4.31 6.86 2.48
C ILE A 52 5.47 7.57 3.13
N GLY A 53 5.24 8.76 3.62
CA GLY A 53 6.30 9.52 4.27
C GLY A 53 5.81 10.82 4.84
N ARG A 54 6.77 11.62 5.34
CA ARG A 54 6.48 12.90 5.95
C ARG A 54 6.76 14.00 4.93
N GLY A 55 5.72 14.72 4.57
CA GLY A 55 5.89 15.90 3.74
C GLY A 55 5.53 15.70 2.29
N ASP A 56 5.94 16.66 1.48
CA ASP A 56 5.35 16.88 0.17
C ASP A 56 5.65 15.79 -0.86
N GLY A 57 6.66 15.01 -0.68
CA GLY A 57 7.02 14.01 -1.69
C GLY A 57 6.26 12.70 -1.58
N ALA A 58 5.40 12.56 -0.59
CA ALA A 58 4.70 11.31 -0.33
C ALA A 58 3.24 11.42 -0.77
N GLN A 59 2.71 10.36 -1.36
CA GLN A 59 1.31 10.30 -1.69
C GLN A 59 0.45 10.11 -0.44
N ILE A 60 0.93 9.32 0.51
CA ILE A 60 0.32 9.25 1.83
C ILE A 60 1.24 10.00 2.76
N GLU A 61 0.77 11.15 3.18
CA GLU A 61 1.58 12.05 3.98
C GLU A 61 1.22 11.88 5.44
N LEU A 62 2.19 11.47 6.24
CA LEU A 62 2.00 11.32 7.68
C LEU A 62 2.73 12.46 8.36
N ASN A 63 1.99 13.27 9.10
CA ASN A 63 2.53 14.44 9.75
C ASN A 63 3.08 14.05 11.12
N ASP A 64 4.24 13.41 11.12
CA ASP A 64 4.82 12.82 12.32
C ASP A 64 6.34 12.94 12.20
N GLU A 65 6.97 13.54 13.20
CA GLU A 65 8.41 13.78 13.17
C GLU A 65 9.23 12.49 13.13
N GLN A 66 8.67 11.40 13.58
CA GLN A 66 9.35 10.10 13.57
C GLN A 66 9.30 9.42 12.21
N VAL A 67 8.56 9.99 11.27
CA VAL A 67 8.40 9.43 9.95
C VAL A 67 9.40 10.11 9.01
N SER A 68 10.15 9.31 8.27
CA SER A 68 11.08 9.83 7.28
C SER A 68 10.33 10.36 6.08
N LYS A 69 10.96 11.29 5.34
CA LYS A 69 10.29 11.91 4.20
C LYS A 69 9.86 10.89 3.17
N ARG A 70 10.69 9.92 2.92
CA ARG A 70 10.34 8.76 2.09
C ARG A 70 10.55 7.54 2.96
N HIS A 71 9.48 7.08 3.58
CA HIS A 71 9.59 6.08 4.63
C HIS A 71 9.47 4.67 4.08
N CYS A 72 8.46 4.42 3.31
CA CYS A 72 8.27 3.13 2.67
C CYS A 72 7.46 3.31 1.40
N VAL A 73 7.43 2.29 0.57
CA VAL A 73 6.67 2.32 -0.68
C VAL A 73 5.78 1.10 -0.74
N ILE A 74 4.56 1.34 -1.18
CA ILE A 74 3.56 0.30 -1.38
C ILE A 74 3.43 0.08 -2.87
N ARG A 75 3.48 -1.18 -3.31
CA ARG A 75 3.29 -1.51 -4.72
C ARG A 75 2.15 -2.49 -4.86
N ILE A 76 1.31 -2.26 -5.84
CA ILE A 76 0.12 -3.06 -6.07
C ILE A 76 0.13 -3.58 -7.49
N GLU A 77 0.02 -4.90 -7.62
CA GLU A 77 -0.14 -5.56 -8.92
C GLU A 77 -1.26 -6.58 -8.77
N GLY A 78 -2.46 -6.19 -9.23
CA GLY A 78 -3.62 -7.05 -9.10
C GLY A 78 -3.93 -7.35 -7.64
N PRO A 79 -4.03 -8.62 -7.27
CA PRO A 79 -4.30 -8.98 -5.88
C PRO A 79 -3.07 -8.95 -4.99
N VAL A 80 -1.91 -8.57 -5.51
CA VAL A 80 -0.67 -8.58 -4.75
C VAL A 80 -0.30 -7.17 -4.34
N CYS A 81 -0.09 -6.97 -3.05
CA CYS A 81 0.32 -5.69 -2.48
C CYS A 81 1.57 -5.93 -1.65
N THR A 82 2.61 -5.17 -1.90
CA THR A 82 3.85 -5.30 -1.15
C THR A 82 4.23 -3.97 -0.52
N ILE A 83 4.96 -4.05 0.58
CA ILE A 83 5.55 -2.89 1.23
C ILE A 83 7.06 -3.06 1.25
N GLN A 84 7.77 -2.00 0.93
CA GLN A 84 9.23 -2.01 0.96
C GLN A 84 9.71 -0.84 1.79
N GLU A 85 10.62 -1.13 2.71
CA GLU A 85 11.24 -0.13 3.57
C GLU A 85 12.25 0.66 2.75
N LEU A 86 12.24 1.98 2.85
CA LEU A 86 13.14 2.84 2.06
C LEU A 86 14.28 3.39 2.88
N GLY A 87 14.73 2.63 3.88
CA GLY A 87 15.85 3.06 4.71
C GLY A 87 15.46 4.16 5.69
N SER A 88 14.26 4.08 6.23
CA SER A 88 13.79 5.09 7.16
C SER A 88 14.58 5.08 8.45
N LEU A 89 14.59 6.22 9.13
CA LEU A 89 15.37 6.36 10.36
C LEU A 89 14.84 5.47 11.48
N ASN A 90 13.53 5.40 11.63
CA ASN A 90 12.93 4.68 12.76
C ASN A 90 12.31 3.35 12.40
N GLY A 91 12.28 3.02 11.11
CA GLY A 91 11.80 1.72 10.68
C GLY A 91 10.30 1.64 10.51
N THR A 92 9.87 0.52 10.00
CA THR A 92 8.48 0.18 9.75
C THR A 92 8.20 -1.17 10.39
N ARG A 93 7.05 -1.28 11.05
CA ARG A 93 6.64 -2.56 11.64
C ARG A 93 5.40 -3.06 10.94
N VAL A 94 5.37 -4.36 10.70
CA VAL A 94 4.18 -5.02 10.16
C VAL A 94 3.79 -6.09 11.16
N ASN A 95 2.58 -5.97 11.66
CA ASN A 95 2.06 -6.87 12.71
C ASN A 95 3.02 -6.98 13.89
N GLY A 96 3.59 -5.82 14.27
CA GLY A 96 4.47 -5.73 15.42
C GLY A 96 5.91 -6.09 15.17
N ARG A 97 6.25 -6.57 13.99
CA ARG A 97 7.62 -6.97 13.67
C ARG A 97 8.28 -5.93 12.79
N LYS A 98 9.48 -5.54 13.17
CA LYS A 98 10.23 -4.56 12.40
C LYS A 98 10.71 -5.18 11.10
N MET A 99 10.49 -4.47 10.01
CA MET A 99 10.97 -4.90 8.70
C MET A 99 12.48 -4.73 8.62
N ARG A 100 13.10 -5.57 7.83
CA ARG A 100 14.52 -5.40 7.51
C ARG A 100 14.65 -4.35 6.42
N ASP A 101 15.79 -3.67 6.41
CA ASP A 101 16.10 -2.71 5.36
C ASP A 101 16.15 -3.44 4.01
N ASP A 102 15.67 -2.76 2.99
CA ASP A 102 15.73 -3.22 1.60
C ASP A 102 14.97 -4.52 1.34
N THR A 103 14.06 -4.89 2.22
CA THR A 103 13.21 -6.05 1.98
C THR A 103 11.82 -5.60 1.60
N ALA A 104 11.16 -6.44 0.81
CA ALA A 104 9.75 -6.25 0.47
C ALA A 104 8.96 -7.36 1.14
N LEU A 105 7.80 -7.00 1.67
CA LEU A 105 6.93 -7.93 2.37
C LEU A 105 5.56 -7.84 1.73
N ARG A 106 4.96 -9.00 1.47
CA ARG A 106 3.61 -9.03 0.93
C ARG A 106 2.61 -8.75 2.03
N LEU A 107 1.74 -7.79 1.78
CA LEU A 107 0.69 -7.42 2.72
C LEU A 107 -0.57 -8.23 2.45
N ARG A 108 -1.34 -8.45 3.50
CA ARG A 108 -2.59 -9.19 3.45
C ARG A 108 -3.66 -8.39 4.14
N HIS A 109 -4.88 -8.77 3.85
CA HIS A 109 -6.05 -8.19 4.51
C HIS A 109 -5.89 -8.27 6.03
N LEU A 110 -6.15 -7.17 6.69
CA LEU A 110 -6.09 -6.99 8.14
C LEU A 110 -4.68 -6.93 8.73
N ASP A 111 -3.66 -6.87 7.88
CA ASP A 111 -2.32 -6.57 8.39
C ASP A 111 -2.30 -5.17 9.00
N GLU A 112 -1.45 -4.99 9.99
CA GLU A 112 -1.27 -3.71 10.64
C GLU A 112 0.13 -3.19 10.33
N ILE A 113 0.22 -1.98 9.81
CA ILE A 113 1.49 -1.32 9.52
C ILE A 113 1.67 -0.20 10.53
N GLN A 114 2.82 -0.15 11.18
CA GLN A 114 3.14 0.93 12.10
C GLN A 114 4.30 1.74 11.57
N ILE A 115 4.08 3.03 11.41
CA ILE A 115 5.05 3.98 10.91
C ILE A 115 5.01 5.18 11.85
N GLY A 116 6.09 5.36 12.63
CA GLY A 116 6.07 6.37 13.67
C GLY A 116 4.95 6.11 14.67
N GLY A 117 4.19 7.12 14.98
CA GLY A 117 3.03 6.99 15.87
C GLY A 117 1.75 6.62 15.17
N THR A 118 1.82 6.30 13.88
CA THR A 118 0.63 6.00 13.10
C THR A 118 0.54 4.50 12.84
N ARG A 119 -0.63 3.93 13.07
CA ARG A 119 -0.90 2.56 12.68
C ARG A 119 -1.95 2.56 11.58
N LEU A 120 -1.69 1.78 10.56
CA LEU A 120 -2.57 1.65 9.41
C LEU A 120 -3.05 0.23 9.31
N PHE A 121 -4.36 0.04 9.18
CA PHE A 121 -4.91 -1.27 8.86
C PHE A 121 -5.03 -1.42 7.36
N VAL A 122 -4.66 -2.60 6.88
CA VAL A 122 -4.74 -2.95 5.48
C VAL A 122 -6.06 -3.66 5.24
N LEU A 123 -6.86 -3.11 4.35
CA LEU A 123 -8.12 -3.74 3.94
C LEU A 123 -8.04 -4.07 2.47
N HIS A 124 -8.38 -5.29 2.14
CA HIS A 124 -8.32 -5.77 0.76
C HIS A 124 -9.53 -6.62 0.47
N GLY A 125 -10.13 -6.38 -0.66
CA GLY A 125 -11.24 -7.19 -1.10
C GLY A 125 -11.35 -7.22 -2.60
N ALA A 126 -11.90 -8.30 -3.11
CA ALA A 126 -12.31 -8.36 -4.50
C ALA A 126 -13.72 -7.83 -4.52
N PHE A 127 -13.90 -6.75 -5.22
CA PHE A 127 -15.18 -6.09 -5.24
C PHE A 127 -15.99 -6.63 -6.40
N LYS A 128 -17.03 -7.36 -6.09
CA LYS A 128 -17.89 -7.88 -7.13
C LYS A 128 -18.97 -6.86 -7.38
N ARG A 129 -19.05 -6.44 -8.63
CA ARG A 129 -20.06 -5.46 -8.98
C ARG A 129 -21.45 -6.08 -8.78
N HIS A 130 -22.23 -5.45 -7.97
CA HIS A 130 -23.60 -5.88 -7.76
C HIS A 130 -24.49 -5.26 -8.81
N THR A 131 -25.18 -6.08 -9.53
CA THR A 131 -26.14 -5.61 -10.53
C THR A 131 -27.53 -5.87 -9.98
N PRO A 132 -28.31 -4.83 -9.79
CA PRO A 132 -29.68 -5.02 -9.29
C PRO A 132 -30.47 -5.87 -10.27
N GLN A 133 -31.27 -6.73 -9.73
CA GLN A 133 -32.13 -7.59 -10.54
C GLN A 133 -33.47 -6.94 -10.78
#